data_36ed5b9d07a3b055a47e0d3f969995f2
#
_entry.id   36ed5b9d07a3b055a47e0d3f969995f2
#
_cell.length_a   1.000
_cell.length_b   1.000
_cell.length_c   1.000
_cell.angle_alpha   90.00
_cell.angle_beta   90.00
_cell.angle_gamma   90.00
#
_symmetry.space_group_name_H-M   'P 1'
#
loop_
_entity.id
_entity.type
_entity.pdbx_description
1 polymer ?
#
loop_
_entity_poly.entity_id
_entity_poly.type
_entity_poly.pdbx_seq_one_letter_code
_entity_poly.pdbx_strand_id
1 'polypeptide(L)'
;YEILIGLVGSEMCIRDSNYTAQNLGASKYDRIKSGFRAGIKLVWALCVPLVALYVFAGQPLVHIFLDSPTGQAMDTGVEFLRIIAPFYFIVSAKLVSDGVLRGAGLMKKFMIATFTDLVLRVALAEILSRTALGTTGIWSSWPIGWTIAAALSIVFYATVRWEKVYTAA
;
A
#
# COMPACT_ATOMS: atom_id res chain seq x y z
N TYR A 1 1.33 11.85 11.24
CA TYR A 1 1.84 10.48 11.05
C TYR A 1 1.51 9.94 9.66
N GLU A 2 0.28 10.13 9.21
CA GLU A 2 -0.10 9.80 7.81
C GLU A 2 0.71 10.61 6.79
N ILE A 3 1.12 11.82 7.13
CA ILE A 3 1.95 12.68 6.27
C ILE A 3 3.34 12.05 6.04
N LEU A 4 3.97 11.50 7.08
CA LEU A 4 5.29 10.86 6.94
C LEU A 4 5.23 9.56 6.12
N ILE A 5 4.22 8.71 6.35
CA ILE A 5 4.02 7.48 5.58
C ILE A 5 3.58 7.81 4.15
N GLY A 6 2.70 8.79 4.00
CA GLY A 6 2.29 9.29 2.68
C GLY A 6 3.47 9.91 1.91
N LEU A 7 4.33 10.65 2.59
CA LEU A 7 5.52 11.25 1.99
C LEU A 7 6.54 10.17 1.56
N VAL A 8 6.87 9.22 2.44
CA VAL A 8 7.78 8.12 2.12
C VAL A 8 7.21 7.23 1.01
N GLY A 9 5.93 6.90 1.06
CA GLY A 9 5.27 6.12 0.01
C GLY A 9 5.20 6.86 -1.33
N SER A 10 4.93 8.16 -1.32
CA SER A 10 4.91 9.02 -2.51
C SER A 10 6.31 9.16 -3.12
N GLU A 11 7.32 9.45 -2.32
CA GLU A 11 8.72 9.56 -2.76
C GLU A 11 9.22 8.24 -3.38
N MET A 12 8.93 7.10 -2.76
CA MET A 12 9.31 5.80 -3.30
C MET A 12 8.59 5.50 -4.60
N CYS A 13 7.29 5.79 -4.70
CA CYS A 13 6.54 5.65 -5.95
C CYS A 13 7.10 6.50 -7.09
N ILE A 14 7.55 7.72 -6.80
CA ILE A 14 8.18 8.61 -7.80
C ILE A 14 9.53 8.02 -8.25
N ARG A 15 10.34 7.55 -7.31
CA ARG A 15 11.65 6.93 -7.61
C ARG A 15 11.49 5.66 -8.46
N ASP A 16 10.57 4.77 -8.08
CA ASP A 16 10.30 3.53 -8.81
C ASP A 16 9.75 3.81 -10.21
N SER A 17 8.90 4.82 -10.35
CA SER A 17 8.39 5.27 -11.64
C SER A 17 9.51 5.80 -12.54
N ASN A 18 10.34 6.69 -12.03
CA ASN A 18 11.47 7.25 -12.77
C ASN A 18 12.51 6.19 -13.15
N TYR A 19 12.84 5.30 -12.21
CA TYR A 19 13.76 4.19 -12.45
C TYR A 19 13.23 3.26 -13.56
N THR A 20 11.94 2.93 -13.49
CA THR A 20 11.28 2.08 -14.49
C THR A 20 11.27 2.75 -15.86
N ALA A 21 10.89 4.02 -15.95
CA ALA A 21 10.85 4.76 -17.22
C ALA A 21 12.23 4.83 -17.89
N GLN A 22 13.28 5.14 -17.11
CA GLN A 22 14.66 5.21 -17.62
C GLN A 22 15.16 3.85 -18.14
N ASN A 23 14.93 2.77 -17.38
CA ASN A 23 15.36 1.44 -17.78
C ASN A 23 14.53 0.86 -18.94
N LEU A 24 13.26 1.23 -19.04
CA LEU A 24 12.40 0.90 -20.16
C LEU A 24 12.89 1.57 -21.44
N GLY A 25 13.15 2.90 -21.39
CA GLY A 25 13.71 3.65 -22.52
C GLY A 25 15.08 3.16 -22.96
N ALA A 26 15.89 2.59 -22.05
CA ALA A 26 17.17 1.96 -22.35
C ALA A 26 17.07 0.47 -22.76
N SER A 27 15.85 -0.09 -22.87
CA SER A 27 15.57 -1.51 -23.16
C SER A 27 16.20 -2.49 -22.15
N LYS A 28 16.43 -2.05 -20.91
CA LYS A 28 17.08 -2.83 -19.85
C LYS A 28 16.04 -3.48 -18.92
N TYR A 29 15.25 -4.42 -19.44
CA TYR A 29 14.12 -5.02 -18.73
C TYR A 29 14.50 -5.81 -17.46
N ASP A 30 15.68 -6.45 -17.47
CA ASP A 30 16.16 -7.18 -16.28
C ASP A 30 16.47 -6.24 -15.11
N ARG A 31 16.84 -4.99 -15.39
CA ARG A 31 17.01 -3.97 -14.36
C ARG A 31 15.69 -3.57 -13.73
N ILE A 32 14.59 -3.50 -14.50
CA ILE A 32 13.26 -3.21 -13.96
C ILE A 32 12.87 -4.30 -12.95
N LYS A 33 13.06 -5.59 -13.30
CA LYS A 33 12.79 -6.70 -12.39
C LYS A 33 13.67 -6.68 -11.14
N SER A 34 14.94 -6.39 -11.32
CA SER A 34 15.89 -6.25 -10.20
C SER A 34 15.55 -5.08 -9.29
N GLY A 35 15.22 -3.93 -9.87
CA GLY A 35 14.76 -2.74 -9.15
C GLY A 35 13.47 -2.99 -8.36
N PHE A 36 12.49 -3.65 -8.97
CA PHE A 36 11.27 -4.05 -8.27
C PHE A 36 11.55 -4.89 -7.02
N ARG A 37 12.41 -5.93 -7.14
CA ARG A 37 12.79 -6.77 -6.00
C ARG A 37 13.55 -5.97 -4.94
N ALA A 38 14.44 -5.08 -5.35
CA ALA A 38 15.17 -4.21 -4.43
C ALA A 38 14.24 -3.24 -3.72
N GLY A 39 13.27 -2.64 -4.43
CA GLY A 39 12.24 -1.77 -3.89
C GLY A 39 11.40 -2.48 -2.82
N ILE A 40 10.90 -3.68 -3.11
CA ILE A 40 10.15 -4.49 -2.14
C ILE A 40 10.98 -4.77 -0.87
N LYS A 41 12.23 -5.21 -1.03
CA LYS A 41 13.10 -5.49 0.12
C LYS A 41 13.34 -4.25 0.97
N LEU A 42 13.60 -3.11 0.36
CA LEU A 42 13.84 -1.85 1.04
C LEU A 42 12.61 -1.39 1.82
N VAL A 43 11.44 -1.41 1.17
CA VAL A 43 10.19 -1.00 1.82
C VAL A 43 9.84 -1.93 2.96
N TRP A 44 10.00 -3.24 2.79
CA TRP A 44 9.75 -4.20 3.87
C TRP A 44 10.72 -4.04 5.04
N ALA A 45 11.99 -3.72 4.77
CA ALA A 45 12.95 -3.39 5.84
C ALA A 45 12.52 -2.16 6.65
N LEU A 46 11.89 -1.17 6.01
CA LEU A 46 11.30 0.00 6.68
C LEU A 46 9.97 -0.32 7.39
N CYS A 47 9.17 -1.24 6.83
CA CYS A 47 7.91 -1.66 7.44
C CYS A 47 8.11 -2.43 8.75
N VAL A 48 9.18 -3.22 8.88
CA VAL A 48 9.44 -4.03 10.08
C VAL A 48 9.47 -3.17 11.37
N PRO A 49 10.32 -2.12 11.49
CA PRO A 49 10.33 -1.30 12.70
C PRO A 49 9.00 -0.53 12.88
N LEU A 50 8.35 -0.11 11.81
CA LEU A 50 7.08 0.60 11.87
C LEU A 50 5.95 -0.31 12.41
N VAL A 51 5.85 -1.53 11.90
CA VAL A 51 4.87 -2.52 12.36
C VAL A 51 5.16 -2.90 13.82
N ALA A 52 6.42 -3.11 14.17
CA ALA A 52 6.82 -3.36 15.55
C ALA A 52 6.39 -2.20 16.47
N LEU A 53 6.61 -0.96 16.05
CA LEU A 53 6.20 0.23 16.80
C LEU A 53 4.66 0.25 17.02
N TYR A 54 3.86 -0.05 15.99
CA TYR A 54 2.40 -0.06 16.10
C TYR A 54 1.89 -1.18 17.01
N VAL A 55 2.51 -2.35 16.96
CA VAL A 55 2.09 -3.49 17.77
C VAL A 55 2.50 -3.33 19.24
N PHE A 56 3.73 -2.90 19.50
CA PHE A 56 4.30 -2.83 20.87
C PHE A 56 4.10 -1.48 21.53
N ALA A 57 4.07 -0.39 20.78
CA ALA A 57 3.95 0.97 21.30
C ALA A 57 2.65 1.66 20.84
N GLY A 58 1.59 0.90 20.51
CA GLY A 58 0.31 1.45 20.05
C GLY A 58 -0.33 2.40 21.06
N GLN A 59 -0.31 2.06 22.36
CA GLN A 59 -0.87 2.93 23.41
C GLN A 59 -0.16 4.29 23.50
N PRO A 60 1.16 4.40 23.68
CA PRO A 60 1.82 5.69 23.72
C PRO A 60 1.69 6.48 22.41
N LEU A 61 1.59 5.81 21.27
CA LEU A 61 1.38 6.49 19.99
C LEU A 61 -0.01 7.14 19.91
N VAL A 62 -1.05 6.44 20.34
CA VAL A 62 -2.42 6.98 20.37
C VAL A 62 -2.53 8.09 21.40
N HIS A 63 -1.84 7.96 22.55
CA HIS A 63 -1.84 8.96 23.61
C HIS A 63 -1.25 10.32 23.17
N ILE A 64 -0.36 10.37 22.18
CA ILE A 64 0.14 11.63 21.62
C ILE A 64 -0.99 12.50 21.04
N PHE A 65 -2.09 11.86 20.60
CA PHE A 65 -3.23 12.52 19.95
C PHE A 65 -4.47 12.65 20.85
N LEU A 66 -4.47 11.99 22.02
CA LEU A 66 -5.58 12.00 22.95
C LEU A 66 -5.15 12.59 24.30
N ASP A 67 -5.91 13.54 24.81
CA ASP A 67 -5.65 14.16 26.12
C ASP A 67 -5.88 13.18 27.29
N SER A 68 -6.70 12.14 27.08
CA SER A 68 -7.02 11.14 28.09
C SER A 68 -6.29 9.83 27.82
N PRO A 69 -5.50 9.30 28.80
CA PRO A 69 -4.75 8.06 28.65
C PRO A 69 -5.62 6.79 28.70
N THR A 70 -6.90 6.95 29.01
CA THR A 70 -7.87 5.84 29.15
C THR A 70 -9.22 6.20 28.54
N GLY A 71 -9.94 5.20 28.12
CA GLY A 71 -11.30 5.35 27.59
C GLY A 71 -11.50 4.69 26.21
N GLN A 72 -12.75 4.65 25.78
CA GLN A 72 -13.16 3.97 24.55
C GLN A 72 -12.37 4.45 23.31
N ALA A 73 -12.03 5.73 23.22
CA ALA A 73 -11.26 6.28 22.11
C ALA A 73 -9.85 5.72 22.05
N MET A 74 -9.20 5.53 23.21
CA MET A 74 -7.86 4.93 23.31
C MET A 74 -7.88 3.47 22.87
N ASP A 75 -8.80 2.67 23.41
CA ASP A 75 -8.93 1.25 23.09
C ASP A 75 -9.20 1.05 21.61
N THR A 76 -10.11 1.85 21.07
CA THR A 76 -10.48 1.91 19.66
C THR A 76 -9.28 2.25 18.76
N GLY A 77 -8.49 3.24 19.14
CA GLY A 77 -7.29 3.64 18.38
C GLY A 77 -6.20 2.57 18.38
N VAL A 78 -5.97 1.92 19.51
CA VAL A 78 -4.98 0.83 19.64
C VAL A 78 -5.43 -0.41 18.85
N GLU A 79 -6.71 -0.75 18.92
CA GLU A 79 -7.29 -1.86 18.15
C GLU A 79 -7.11 -1.61 16.64
N PHE A 80 -7.43 -0.40 16.17
CA PHE A 80 -7.21 -0.01 14.78
C PHE A 80 -5.76 -0.20 14.34
N LEU A 81 -4.79 0.31 15.13
CA LEU A 81 -3.37 0.16 14.81
C LEU A 81 -2.96 -1.32 14.71
N ARG A 82 -3.44 -2.17 15.61
CA ARG A 82 -3.15 -3.62 15.61
C ARG A 82 -3.73 -4.33 14.40
N ILE A 83 -4.95 -3.96 13.99
CA ILE A 83 -5.60 -4.55 12.82
C ILE A 83 -4.84 -4.20 11.54
N ILE A 84 -4.46 -2.93 11.35
CA ILE A 84 -3.85 -2.49 10.08
C ILE A 84 -2.35 -2.77 10.00
N ALA A 85 -1.64 -2.86 11.13
CA ALA A 85 -0.18 -3.00 11.17
C ALA A 85 0.38 -4.11 10.24
N PRO A 86 -0.08 -5.36 10.29
CA PRO A 86 0.47 -6.42 9.45
C PRO A 86 0.22 -6.18 7.95
N PHE A 87 -0.83 -5.43 7.60
CA PHE A 87 -1.18 -5.16 6.20
C PHE A 87 -0.32 -4.06 5.56
N TYR A 88 0.53 -3.36 6.33
CA TYR A 88 1.51 -2.44 5.76
C TYR A 88 2.49 -3.13 4.81
N PHE A 89 2.82 -4.39 5.02
CA PHE A 89 3.64 -5.17 4.08
C PHE A 89 2.93 -5.36 2.74
N ILE A 90 1.62 -5.54 2.76
CA ILE A 90 0.80 -5.74 1.57
C ILE A 90 0.64 -4.42 0.80
N VAL A 91 0.25 -3.34 1.49
CA VAL A 91 0.08 -2.05 0.84
C VAL A 91 1.40 -1.48 0.31
N SER A 92 2.51 -1.73 1.00
CA SER A 92 3.82 -1.30 0.51
C SER A 92 4.23 -2.04 -0.77
N ALA A 93 3.98 -3.34 -0.88
CA ALA A 93 4.18 -4.09 -2.11
C ALA A 93 3.30 -3.58 -3.26
N LYS A 94 2.04 -3.20 -2.96
CA LYS A 94 1.16 -2.52 -3.92
C LYS A 94 1.78 -1.22 -4.42
N LEU A 95 2.27 -0.36 -3.51
CA LEU A 95 2.85 0.94 -3.87
C LEU A 95 4.06 0.81 -4.80
N VAL A 96 4.95 -0.15 -4.56
CA VAL A 96 6.08 -0.43 -5.44
C VAL A 96 5.59 -0.91 -6.81
N SER A 97 4.61 -1.83 -6.85
CA SER A 97 4.01 -2.31 -8.09
C SER A 97 3.36 -1.19 -8.90
N ASP A 98 2.62 -0.32 -8.23
CA ASP A 98 1.95 0.84 -8.83
C ASP A 98 2.97 1.86 -9.38
N GLY A 99 4.10 2.06 -8.69
CA GLY A 99 5.21 2.88 -9.16
C GLY A 99 5.79 2.36 -10.48
N VAL A 100 6.01 1.05 -10.56
CA VAL A 100 6.50 0.41 -11.78
C VAL A 100 5.48 0.48 -12.92
N LEU A 101 4.20 0.22 -12.65
CA LEU A 101 3.14 0.32 -13.67
C LEU A 101 3.02 1.73 -14.25
N ARG A 102 3.12 2.76 -13.39
CA ARG A 102 3.13 4.17 -13.83
C ARG A 102 4.36 4.50 -14.66
N GLY A 103 5.54 4.09 -14.19
CA GLY A 103 6.79 4.31 -14.91
C GLY A 103 6.86 3.59 -16.27
N ALA A 104 6.13 2.51 -16.42
CA ALA A 104 5.96 1.80 -17.67
C ALA A 104 4.89 2.41 -18.61
N GLY A 105 4.25 3.51 -18.22
CA GLY A 105 3.15 4.11 -19.00
C GLY A 105 1.83 3.33 -18.95
N LEU A 106 1.73 2.28 -18.12
CA LEU A 106 0.55 1.42 -18.01
C LEU A 106 -0.53 2.02 -17.10
N MET A 107 -0.86 3.30 -17.35
CA MET A 107 -1.79 4.07 -16.51
C MET A 107 -3.16 3.42 -16.35
N LYS A 108 -3.69 2.77 -17.41
CA LYS A 108 -4.99 2.09 -17.33
C LYS A 108 -4.98 0.96 -16.30
N LYS A 109 -3.92 0.15 -16.26
CA LYS A 109 -3.78 -0.95 -15.27
C LYS A 109 -3.65 -0.41 -13.85
N PHE A 110 -2.82 0.62 -13.67
CA PHE A 110 -2.69 1.33 -12.39
C PHE A 110 -4.03 1.89 -11.91
N MET A 111 -4.77 2.59 -12.79
CA MET A 111 -6.08 3.16 -12.43
C MET A 111 -7.09 2.07 -12.06
N ILE A 112 -7.16 0.97 -12.81
CA ILE A 112 -8.06 -0.15 -12.48
C ILE A 112 -7.77 -0.67 -11.06
N ALA A 113 -6.52 -0.94 -10.71
CA ALA A 113 -6.16 -1.42 -9.37
C ALA A 113 -6.52 -0.40 -8.28
N THR A 114 -6.28 0.90 -8.52
CA THR A 114 -6.54 1.97 -7.56
C THR A 114 -8.03 2.23 -7.37
N PHE A 115 -8.81 2.27 -8.47
CA PHE A 115 -10.27 2.43 -8.37
C PHE A 115 -10.94 1.21 -7.75
N THR A 116 -10.44 0.01 -8.03
CA THR A 116 -10.93 -1.22 -7.38
C THR A 116 -10.73 -1.14 -5.87
N ASP A 117 -9.56 -0.69 -5.40
CA ASP A 117 -9.29 -0.47 -3.97
C ASP A 117 -10.31 0.52 -3.36
N LEU A 118 -10.49 1.67 -4.01
CA LEU A 118 -11.41 2.71 -3.52
C LEU A 118 -12.85 2.20 -3.42
N VAL A 119 -13.36 1.61 -4.49
CA VAL A 119 -14.75 1.10 -4.54
C VAL A 119 -14.97 -0.01 -3.53
N LEU A 120 -14.04 -0.97 -3.45
CA LEU A 120 -14.13 -2.07 -2.49
C LEU A 120 -14.11 -1.57 -1.05
N ARG A 121 -13.23 -0.62 -0.74
CA ARG A 121 -13.12 -0.05 0.61
C ARG A 121 -14.41 0.62 1.05
N VAL A 122 -15.01 1.45 0.18
CA VAL A 122 -16.27 2.13 0.48
C VAL A 122 -17.42 1.12 0.61
N ALA A 123 -17.56 0.20 -0.35
CA ALA A 123 -18.62 -0.80 -0.33
C ALA A 123 -18.51 -1.74 0.87
N LEU A 124 -17.30 -2.22 1.18
CA LEU A 124 -17.07 -3.09 2.33
C LEU A 124 -17.26 -2.36 3.65
N ALA A 125 -16.85 -1.10 3.78
CA ALA A 125 -17.09 -0.30 4.97
C ALA A 125 -18.60 -0.16 5.24
N GLU A 126 -19.39 0.13 4.21
CA GLU A 126 -20.84 0.25 4.32
C GLU A 126 -21.50 -1.10 4.69
N ILE A 127 -21.12 -2.18 4.03
CA ILE A 127 -21.69 -3.51 4.29
C ILE A 127 -21.29 -3.99 5.70
N LEU A 128 -20.00 -3.92 6.04
CA LEU A 128 -19.50 -4.45 7.31
C LEU A 128 -19.93 -3.62 8.52
N SER A 129 -20.14 -2.31 8.35
CA SER A 129 -20.67 -1.45 9.42
C SER A 129 -22.07 -1.87 9.89
N ARG A 130 -22.86 -2.45 8.99
CA ARG A 130 -24.22 -2.94 9.27
C ARG A 130 -24.26 -4.34 9.87
N THR A 131 -23.09 -4.98 10.01
CA THR A 131 -22.97 -6.31 10.64
C THR A 131 -22.71 -6.17 12.15
N ALA A 132 -22.69 -7.30 12.85
CA ALA A 132 -22.32 -7.35 14.27
C ALA A 132 -20.90 -6.84 14.59
N LEU A 133 -20.05 -6.65 13.55
CA LEU A 133 -18.70 -6.15 13.70
C LEU A 133 -18.63 -4.62 13.95
N GLY A 134 -19.68 -3.88 13.59
CA GLY A 134 -19.75 -2.44 13.85
C GLY A 134 -18.50 -1.68 13.37
N THR A 135 -17.84 -0.97 14.28
CA THR A 135 -16.64 -0.16 14.00
C THR A 135 -15.46 -1.00 13.50
N THR A 136 -15.23 -2.19 14.08
CA THR A 136 -14.18 -3.12 13.65
C THR A 136 -14.39 -3.58 12.21
N GLY A 137 -15.64 -3.70 11.76
CA GLY A 137 -16.00 -3.99 10.38
C GLY A 137 -15.55 -2.88 9.40
N ILE A 138 -15.75 -1.62 9.78
CA ILE A 138 -15.30 -0.48 8.99
C ILE A 138 -13.78 -0.54 8.79
N TRP A 139 -13.01 -0.81 9.84
CA TRP A 139 -11.56 -0.87 9.74
C TRP A 139 -11.04 -2.07 8.97
N SER A 140 -11.72 -3.21 9.08
CA SER A 140 -11.39 -4.41 8.32
C SER A 140 -11.56 -4.23 6.80
N SER A 141 -12.34 -3.24 6.36
CA SER A 141 -12.49 -2.92 4.94
C SER A 141 -11.17 -2.46 4.29
N TRP A 142 -10.28 -1.80 5.06
CA TRP A 142 -8.99 -1.32 4.58
C TRP A 142 -8.03 -2.46 4.23
N PRO A 143 -7.74 -3.40 5.14
CA PRO A 143 -6.93 -4.57 4.84
C PRO A 143 -7.44 -5.38 3.67
N ILE A 144 -8.75 -5.59 3.56
CA ILE A 144 -9.35 -6.35 2.47
C ILE A 144 -9.16 -5.61 1.14
N GLY A 145 -9.46 -4.31 1.08
CA GLY A 145 -9.25 -3.48 -0.10
C GLY A 145 -7.78 -3.49 -0.55
N TRP A 146 -6.86 -3.28 0.38
CA TRP A 146 -5.42 -3.31 0.10
C TRP A 146 -4.94 -4.65 -0.44
N THR A 147 -5.43 -5.75 0.13
CA THR A 147 -5.05 -7.11 -0.29
C THR A 147 -5.49 -7.39 -1.72
N ILE A 148 -6.75 -7.08 -2.06
CA ILE A 148 -7.28 -7.29 -3.41
C ILE A 148 -6.57 -6.39 -4.42
N ALA A 149 -6.40 -5.11 -4.10
CA ALA A 149 -5.72 -4.17 -4.98
C ALA A 149 -4.23 -4.50 -5.16
N ALA A 150 -3.54 -4.94 -4.12
CA ALA A 150 -2.16 -5.41 -4.21
C ALA A 150 -2.05 -6.64 -5.11
N ALA A 151 -2.96 -7.60 -4.96
CA ALA A 151 -3.01 -8.77 -5.83
C ALA A 151 -3.19 -8.37 -7.30
N LEU A 152 -4.11 -7.43 -7.58
CA LEU A 152 -4.32 -6.91 -8.95
C LEU A 152 -3.06 -6.21 -9.49
N SER A 153 -2.43 -5.33 -8.71
CA SER A 153 -1.22 -4.62 -9.14
C SER A 153 -0.07 -5.59 -9.41
N ILE A 154 0.11 -6.60 -8.57
CA ILE A 154 1.14 -7.63 -8.75
C ILE A 154 0.85 -8.50 -9.98
N VAL A 155 -0.39 -8.91 -10.20
CA VAL A 155 -0.82 -9.65 -11.40
C VAL A 155 -0.59 -8.81 -12.65
N PHE A 156 -0.97 -7.54 -12.62
CA PHE A 156 -0.71 -6.64 -13.74
C PHE A 156 0.78 -6.48 -14.01
N TYR A 157 1.61 -6.33 -12.98
CA TYR A 157 3.06 -6.30 -13.12
C TYR A 157 3.60 -7.62 -13.73
N ALA A 158 3.17 -8.77 -13.22
CA ALA A 158 3.63 -10.09 -13.68
C ALA A 158 3.22 -10.41 -15.13
N THR A 159 2.10 -9.86 -15.59
CA THR A 159 1.58 -10.05 -16.95
C THR A 159 2.10 -9.04 -17.97
N VAL A 160 2.96 -8.11 -17.56
CA VAL A 160 3.56 -7.13 -18.48
C VAL A 160 4.53 -7.83 -19.43
N ARG A 161 4.29 -7.66 -20.72
CA ARG A 161 5.25 -8.02 -21.77
C ARG A 161 6.12 -6.80 -22.06
N TRP A 162 7.23 -6.71 -21.36
CA TRP A 162 8.13 -5.55 -21.36
C TRP A 162 8.59 -5.13 -22.77
N GLU A 163 8.87 -6.12 -23.64
CA GLU A 163 9.28 -5.87 -25.03
C GLU A 163 8.21 -5.13 -25.85
N LYS A 164 6.93 -5.43 -25.60
CA LYS A 164 5.81 -4.81 -26.33
C LYS A 164 5.44 -3.42 -25.81
N VAL A 165 5.77 -3.11 -24.57
CA VAL A 165 5.50 -1.79 -23.98
C VAL A 165 6.37 -0.73 -24.61
N TYR A 166 7.62 -1.07 -24.93
CA TYR A 166 8.56 -0.16 -25.57
C TYR A 166 8.17 0.18 -27.04
N THR A 167 7.60 -0.79 -27.77
CA THR A 167 7.20 -0.58 -29.19
C THR A 167 5.90 0.19 -29.35
N ALA A 168 5.15 0.42 -28.26
CA ALA A 168 3.86 1.10 -28.28
C ALA A 168 3.87 2.52 -27.68
N ALA A 169 5.04 2.96 -27.19
CA ALA A 169 5.29 4.29 -26.64
C ALA A 169 6.04 5.18 -27.64
#